data_79989b5da4f2f1f59e23f8a15c563578
#
_entry.id   79989b5da4f2f1f59e23f8a15c563578
#
_cell.length_a   1.000
_cell.length_b   1.000
_cell.length_c   1.000
_cell.angle_alpha   90.00
_cell.angle_beta   90.00
_cell.angle_gamma   90.00
#
_symmetry.space_group_name_H-M   'P 1'
#
loop_
_entity.id
_entity.type
_entity.pdbx_description
1 polymer ?
#
loop_
_entity_poly.entity_id
_entity_poly.type
_entity_poly.pdbx_seq_one_letter_code
_entity_poly.pdbx_strand_id
1 'polypeptide(L)'
;MKVKEILDFLGEKAPFDTCEEWDNVGLLVGSGYLPVTRVLVALDVTDGALEAAKAVGADLIVTHHPVIFRPISRLSADSLPYRLAAAGISVISAHTQLDKAVEGVNDTLAVRLGLTDIEIAADGMTRVGTLPEEMTATAFAAHVAQVLGTPVRAAGDKTVKTVALCGGAAGSSLFACIGVADCFITGEVKHHEWLGAAGRINLIDGGHYSTEVPVVDTLCGWLTEAFPDLMVGPYHEGECFSIVK
;
A
#
# COMPACT_ATOMS: atom_id res chain seq x y z
N MET A 1 -21.64 -3.45 15.30
CA MET A 1 -20.27 -3.75 15.80
C MET A 1 -19.59 -2.48 16.26
N LYS A 2 -18.37 -2.54 16.80
CA LYS A 2 -17.61 -1.37 17.28
C LYS A 2 -16.30 -1.25 16.51
N VAL A 3 -15.75 -0.03 16.46
CA VAL A 3 -14.43 0.26 15.85
C VAL A 3 -13.34 -0.68 16.39
N LYS A 4 -13.37 -1.01 17.70
CA LYS A 4 -12.38 -1.90 18.31
C LYS A 4 -12.39 -3.32 17.71
N GLU A 5 -13.54 -3.85 17.33
CA GLU A 5 -13.62 -5.19 16.75
C GLU A 5 -12.92 -5.26 15.39
N ILE A 6 -13.03 -4.16 14.60
CA ILE A 6 -12.31 -4.02 13.32
C ILE A 6 -10.81 -3.80 13.57
N LEU A 7 -10.46 -2.97 14.56
CA LEU A 7 -9.06 -2.74 14.94
C LEU A 7 -8.37 -4.05 15.37
N ASP A 8 -9.03 -4.83 16.24
CA ASP A 8 -8.51 -6.11 16.71
C ASP A 8 -8.31 -7.09 15.55
N PHE A 9 -9.30 -7.20 14.65
CA PHE A 9 -9.20 -8.04 13.45
C PHE A 9 -8.05 -7.65 12.52
N LEU A 10 -7.87 -6.34 12.26
CA LEU A 10 -6.74 -5.87 11.46
C LEU A 10 -5.41 -6.15 12.15
N GLY A 11 -5.36 -6.08 13.48
CA GLY A 11 -4.19 -6.47 14.28
C GLY A 11 -3.89 -7.97 14.26
N GLU A 12 -4.89 -8.84 14.04
CA GLU A 12 -4.67 -10.28 13.83
C GLU A 12 -4.09 -10.55 12.43
N LYS A 13 -4.54 -9.82 11.40
CA LYS A 13 -4.05 -9.95 10.03
C LYS A 13 -2.66 -9.31 9.83
N ALA A 14 -2.43 -8.14 10.40
CA ALA A 14 -1.21 -7.36 10.31
C ALA A 14 -0.88 -6.76 11.70
N PRO A 15 -0.13 -7.46 12.55
CA PRO A 15 0.11 -7.07 13.94
C PRO A 15 0.74 -5.68 14.04
N PHE A 16 0.09 -4.76 14.75
CA PHE A 16 0.49 -3.36 14.84
C PHE A 16 1.87 -3.16 15.49
N ASP A 17 2.33 -4.09 16.32
CA ASP A 17 3.64 -4.09 16.96
C ASP A 17 4.80 -4.48 16.00
N THR A 18 4.48 -4.91 14.78
CA THR A 18 5.48 -5.20 13.74
C THR A 18 5.76 -4.01 12.82
N CYS A 19 5.05 -2.87 12.99
CA CYS A 19 5.32 -1.67 12.23
C CYS A 19 6.74 -1.12 12.47
N GLU A 20 7.21 -0.26 11.59
CA GLU A 20 8.48 0.43 11.78
C GLU A 20 8.42 1.35 13.02
N GLU A 21 9.55 1.51 13.73
CA GLU A 21 9.64 2.31 14.97
C GLU A 21 9.21 3.77 14.81
N TRP A 22 9.38 4.32 13.62
CA TRP A 22 9.01 5.71 13.28
C TRP A 22 7.55 5.87 12.84
N ASP A 23 6.83 4.76 12.66
CA ASP A 23 5.48 4.76 12.10
C ASP A 23 4.40 5.11 13.13
N ASN A 24 3.20 5.48 12.65
CA ASN A 24 2.05 5.79 13.49
C ASN A 24 0.81 5.08 12.96
N VAL A 25 0.49 3.94 13.54
CA VAL A 25 -0.54 3.02 13.06
C VAL A 25 -1.64 2.77 14.10
N GLY A 26 -2.70 2.11 13.69
CA GLY A 26 -3.84 1.79 14.56
C GLY A 26 -4.94 2.85 14.51
N LEU A 27 -5.68 3.01 15.60
CA LEU A 27 -6.78 3.99 15.69
C LEU A 27 -6.23 5.40 15.90
N LEU A 28 -6.21 6.20 14.85
CA LEU A 28 -5.62 7.55 14.85
C LEU A 28 -6.65 8.66 15.12
N VAL A 29 -7.93 8.45 14.78
CA VAL A 29 -9.03 9.38 15.04
C VAL A 29 -10.23 8.60 15.55
N GLY A 30 -10.94 9.14 16.54
CA GLY A 30 -12.17 8.55 17.07
C GLY A 30 -11.97 7.71 18.33
N SER A 31 -12.83 6.73 18.55
CA SER A 31 -12.81 5.85 19.72
C SER A 31 -13.20 4.42 19.37
N GLY A 32 -12.48 3.44 19.94
CA GLY A 32 -12.77 2.02 19.78
C GLY A 32 -14.18 1.59 20.23
N TYR A 33 -14.87 2.42 21.02
CA TYR A 33 -16.22 2.10 21.52
C TYR A 33 -17.34 2.60 20.60
N LEU A 34 -17.04 3.40 19.58
CA LEU A 34 -18.04 3.92 18.64
C LEU A 34 -18.62 2.78 17.80
N PRO A 35 -19.94 2.82 17.51
CA PRO A 35 -20.57 1.84 16.64
C PRO A 35 -20.11 2.05 15.20
N VAL A 36 -20.03 0.95 14.43
CA VAL A 36 -19.73 0.95 13.00
C VAL A 36 -20.72 0.09 12.26
N THR A 37 -21.28 0.61 11.20
CA THR A 37 -22.15 -0.08 10.24
C THR A 37 -21.62 0.02 8.82
N ARG A 38 -20.84 1.07 8.54
CA ARG A 38 -20.28 1.32 7.22
C ARG A 38 -18.82 1.78 7.29
N VAL A 39 -17.99 1.15 6.47
CA VAL A 39 -16.55 1.40 6.34
C VAL A 39 -16.23 1.83 4.92
N LEU A 40 -15.47 2.91 4.79
CA LEU A 40 -14.77 3.28 3.57
C LEU A 40 -13.32 2.80 3.69
N VAL A 41 -12.79 2.14 2.66
CA VAL A 41 -11.37 1.74 2.61
C VAL A 41 -10.67 2.58 1.55
N ALA A 42 -9.54 3.17 1.89
CA ALA A 42 -8.77 4.04 1.01
C ALA A 42 -7.27 3.82 1.17
N LEU A 43 -6.46 4.24 0.21
CA LEU A 43 -5.01 4.28 0.40
C LEU A 43 -4.65 5.44 1.34
N ASP A 44 -5.15 6.62 1.05
CA ASP A 44 -4.92 7.86 1.78
C ASP A 44 -6.22 8.44 2.35
N VAL A 45 -6.12 9.21 3.43
CA VAL A 45 -7.20 10.10 3.86
C VAL A 45 -6.96 11.48 3.28
N THR A 46 -7.69 11.79 2.21
CA THR A 46 -7.69 13.08 1.55
C THR A 46 -8.99 13.84 1.80
N ASP A 47 -9.09 15.06 1.31
CA ASP A 47 -10.36 15.80 1.29
C ASP A 47 -11.43 15.04 0.49
N GLY A 48 -11.03 14.41 -0.63
CA GLY A 48 -11.91 13.58 -1.44
C GLY A 48 -12.42 12.35 -0.67
N ALA A 49 -11.53 11.64 0.02
CA ALA A 49 -11.91 10.49 0.85
C ALA A 49 -12.87 10.87 1.98
N LEU A 50 -12.64 12.02 2.64
CA LEU A 50 -13.56 12.55 3.68
C LEU A 50 -14.95 12.86 3.12
N GLU A 51 -15.03 13.55 1.96
CA GLU A 51 -16.33 13.87 1.36
C GLU A 51 -17.04 12.61 0.83
N ALA A 52 -16.29 11.65 0.28
CA ALA A 52 -16.85 10.35 -0.11
C ALA A 52 -17.40 9.59 1.12
N ALA A 53 -16.66 9.55 2.23
CA ALA A 53 -17.10 8.93 3.47
C ALA A 53 -18.40 9.56 4.01
N LYS A 54 -18.49 10.90 4.00
CA LYS A 54 -19.72 11.61 4.38
C LYS A 54 -20.89 11.28 3.45
N ALA A 55 -20.64 11.26 2.14
CA ALA A 55 -21.68 11.01 1.12
C ALA A 55 -22.31 9.62 1.27
N VAL A 56 -21.49 8.62 1.64
CA VAL A 56 -22.00 7.26 1.88
C VAL A 56 -22.42 7.03 3.33
N GLY A 57 -22.21 7.97 4.23
CA GLY A 57 -22.49 7.85 5.66
C GLY A 57 -21.59 6.82 6.35
N ALA A 58 -20.29 6.81 6.05
CA ALA A 58 -19.33 5.94 6.69
C ALA A 58 -19.05 6.38 8.13
N ASP A 59 -18.98 5.44 9.05
CA ASP A 59 -18.63 5.62 10.47
C ASP A 59 -17.12 5.52 10.69
N LEU A 60 -16.44 4.80 9.78
CA LEU A 60 -15.02 4.48 9.86
C LEU A 60 -14.37 4.57 8.46
N ILE A 61 -13.15 5.12 8.42
CA ILE A 61 -12.24 4.96 7.29
C ILE A 61 -11.11 4.03 7.73
N VAL A 62 -10.83 2.98 6.94
CA VAL A 62 -9.63 2.15 7.06
C VAL A 62 -8.67 2.56 5.97
N THR A 63 -7.42 2.90 6.32
CA THR A 63 -6.44 3.38 5.36
C THR A 63 -5.13 2.64 5.48
N HIS A 64 -4.35 2.66 4.40
CA HIS A 64 -2.95 2.27 4.45
C HIS A 64 -2.13 3.40 5.07
N HIS A 65 -2.09 4.57 4.47
CA HIS A 65 -1.30 5.70 4.97
C HIS A 65 -1.92 6.37 6.20
N PRO A 66 -1.10 6.70 7.22
CA PRO A 66 -1.60 7.32 8.45
C PRO A 66 -1.99 8.79 8.24
N VAL A 67 -3.23 9.14 8.56
CA VAL A 67 -3.73 10.52 8.51
C VAL A 67 -3.00 11.46 9.49
N ILE A 68 -2.37 10.89 10.52
CA ILE A 68 -1.48 11.58 11.46
C ILE A 68 -0.14 10.85 11.43
N PHE A 69 0.78 11.27 10.55
CA PHE A 69 2.10 10.65 10.43
C PHE A 69 3.08 11.12 11.51
N ARG A 70 2.99 12.40 11.92
CA ARG A 70 3.82 12.98 12.98
C ARG A 70 2.95 13.55 14.08
N PRO A 71 3.42 13.59 15.35
CA PRO A 71 2.69 14.21 16.43
C PRO A 71 2.25 15.64 16.07
N ILE A 72 0.96 15.93 16.26
CA ILE A 72 0.40 17.24 16.01
C ILE A 72 0.44 18.07 17.30
N SER A 73 1.00 19.28 17.23
CA SER A 73 1.06 20.22 18.36
C SER A 73 -0.13 21.18 18.41
N ARG A 74 -0.88 21.30 17.31
CA ARG A 74 -2.06 22.17 17.19
C ARG A 74 -3.09 21.48 16.30
N LEU A 75 -4.35 21.48 16.74
CA LEU A 75 -5.48 20.95 15.99
C LEU A 75 -6.26 22.13 15.40
N SER A 76 -6.07 22.39 14.09
CA SER A 76 -6.79 23.44 13.35
C SER A 76 -8.12 22.88 12.83
N ALA A 77 -9.14 23.74 12.75
CA ALA A 77 -10.43 23.37 12.14
C ALA A 77 -10.32 22.98 10.66
N ASP A 78 -9.27 23.42 9.97
CA ASP A 78 -9.02 23.09 8.57
C ASP A 78 -8.24 21.76 8.40
N SER A 79 -7.69 21.19 9.50
CA SER A 79 -6.94 19.95 9.43
C SER A 79 -7.85 18.73 9.26
N LEU A 80 -7.43 17.76 8.46
CA LEU A 80 -8.18 16.52 8.25
C LEU A 80 -8.51 15.79 9.56
N PRO A 81 -7.58 15.62 10.54
CA PRO A 81 -7.92 14.96 11.81
C PRO A 81 -9.05 15.66 12.57
N TYR A 82 -9.09 17.01 12.57
CA TYR A 82 -10.20 17.76 13.20
C TYR A 82 -11.52 17.53 12.45
N ARG A 83 -11.50 17.65 11.12
CA ARG A 83 -12.70 17.53 10.27
C ARG A 83 -13.31 16.13 10.35
N LEU A 84 -12.48 15.09 10.41
CA LEU A 84 -12.89 13.71 10.63
C LEU A 84 -13.57 13.55 11.99
N ALA A 85 -12.93 14.01 13.07
CA ALA A 85 -13.48 13.96 14.41
C ALA A 85 -14.80 14.76 14.53
N ALA A 86 -14.87 15.95 13.92
CA ALA A 86 -16.08 16.77 13.88
C ALA A 86 -17.22 16.13 13.08
N ALA A 87 -16.90 15.34 12.06
CA ALA A 87 -17.86 14.55 11.28
C ALA A 87 -18.28 13.23 11.99
N GLY A 88 -17.67 12.90 13.13
CA GLY A 88 -17.93 11.64 13.83
C GLY A 88 -17.32 10.41 13.14
N ILE A 89 -16.38 10.60 12.19
CA ILE A 89 -15.76 9.52 11.43
C ILE A 89 -14.45 9.10 12.12
N SER A 90 -14.35 7.82 12.48
CA SER A 90 -13.11 7.24 13.02
C SER A 90 -12.13 6.89 11.88
N VAL A 91 -10.83 6.81 12.20
CA VAL A 91 -9.80 6.38 11.24
C VAL A 91 -8.87 5.35 11.88
N ILE A 92 -8.73 4.20 11.21
CA ILE A 92 -7.70 3.20 11.50
C ILE A 92 -6.73 3.19 10.33
N SER A 93 -5.43 3.29 10.64
CA SER A 93 -4.36 3.16 9.62
C SER A 93 -3.57 1.87 9.84
N ALA A 94 -3.36 1.12 8.75
CA ALA A 94 -2.53 -0.08 8.69
C ALA A 94 -1.46 0.16 7.62
N HIS A 95 -0.26 0.58 8.05
CA HIS A 95 0.81 1.06 7.19
C HIS A 95 1.94 0.02 7.10
N THR A 96 3.12 0.26 7.63
CA THR A 96 4.28 -0.60 7.41
C THR A 96 4.13 -2.03 7.94
N GLN A 97 3.30 -2.29 8.95
CA GLN A 97 2.96 -3.66 9.34
C GLN A 97 2.12 -4.38 8.26
N LEU A 98 1.32 -3.65 7.47
CA LEU A 98 0.56 -4.21 6.36
C LEU A 98 1.47 -4.50 5.15
N ASP A 99 2.56 -3.71 4.97
CA ASP A 99 3.60 -4.04 3.98
C ASP A 99 4.30 -5.36 4.29
N LYS A 100 4.50 -5.64 5.58
CA LYS A 100 5.14 -6.87 6.08
C LYS A 100 4.19 -8.08 6.09
N ALA A 101 2.90 -7.85 6.24
CA ALA A 101 1.91 -8.91 6.44
C ALA A 101 1.82 -9.86 5.24
N VAL A 102 1.55 -11.13 5.56
CA VAL A 102 1.12 -12.11 4.55
C VAL A 102 -0.23 -11.66 4.00
N GLU A 103 -0.42 -11.77 2.68
CA GLU A 103 -1.57 -11.22 1.96
C GLU A 103 -1.71 -9.69 2.06
N GLY A 104 -0.72 -8.97 2.58
CA GLY A 104 -0.69 -7.51 2.67
C GLY A 104 -0.30 -6.84 1.35
N VAL A 105 0.25 -5.62 1.44
CA VAL A 105 0.57 -4.78 0.25
C VAL A 105 1.46 -5.50 -0.74
N ASN A 106 2.60 -6.01 -0.26
CA ASN A 106 3.62 -6.58 -1.14
C ASN A 106 3.24 -7.95 -1.70
N ASP A 107 2.51 -8.78 -0.94
CA ASP A 107 1.96 -10.03 -1.45
C ASP A 107 0.88 -9.76 -2.51
N THR A 108 -0.02 -8.79 -2.25
CA THR A 108 -1.05 -8.39 -3.21
C THR A 108 -0.43 -7.92 -4.52
N LEU A 109 0.63 -7.10 -4.47
CA LEU A 109 1.35 -6.65 -5.65
C LEU A 109 2.01 -7.82 -6.39
N ALA A 110 2.69 -8.72 -5.67
CA ALA A 110 3.35 -9.89 -6.25
C ALA A 110 2.37 -10.82 -6.99
N VAL A 111 1.22 -11.11 -6.36
CA VAL A 111 0.17 -11.94 -6.97
C VAL A 111 -0.43 -11.26 -8.20
N ARG A 112 -0.69 -9.96 -8.17
CA ARG A 112 -1.20 -9.21 -9.34
C ARG A 112 -0.23 -9.20 -10.51
N LEU A 113 1.08 -9.18 -10.25
CA LEU A 113 2.11 -9.30 -11.28
C LEU A 113 2.27 -10.73 -11.83
N GLY A 114 1.56 -11.69 -11.26
CA GLY A 114 1.59 -13.10 -11.69
C GLY A 114 2.82 -13.84 -11.21
N LEU A 115 3.45 -13.40 -10.12
CA LEU A 115 4.57 -14.12 -9.54
C LEU A 115 4.10 -15.37 -8.79
N THR A 116 4.92 -16.41 -8.85
CA THR A 116 4.79 -17.66 -8.09
C THR A 116 5.97 -17.82 -7.13
N ASP A 117 5.90 -18.83 -6.25
CA ASP A 117 6.98 -19.15 -5.30
C ASP A 117 7.45 -17.92 -4.52
N ILE A 118 6.47 -17.13 -4.02
CA ILE A 118 6.71 -15.86 -3.35
C ILE A 118 7.28 -16.11 -1.96
N GLU A 119 8.46 -15.54 -1.70
CA GLU A 119 9.16 -15.59 -0.42
C GLU A 119 9.33 -14.19 0.17
N ILE A 120 9.36 -14.11 1.50
CA ILE A 120 9.63 -12.87 2.23
C ILE A 120 11.14 -12.73 2.39
N ALA A 121 11.72 -11.63 1.95
CA ALA A 121 13.14 -11.35 2.13
C ALA A 121 13.49 -11.04 3.61
N ALA A 122 14.79 -10.99 3.91
CA ALA A 122 15.28 -10.82 5.28
C ALA A 122 14.87 -9.49 5.96
N ASP A 123 14.48 -8.48 5.17
CA ASP A 123 13.95 -7.20 5.68
C ASP A 123 12.49 -7.30 6.16
N GLY A 124 11.82 -8.42 5.92
CA GLY A 124 10.42 -8.66 6.26
C GLY A 124 9.41 -7.95 5.35
N MET A 125 9.85 -7.03 4.49
CA MET A 125 8.99 -6.24 3.59
C MET A 125 9.06 -6.71 2.15
N THR A 126 10.26 -6.82 1.60
CA THR A 126 10.49 -7.20 0.20
C THR A 126 9.94 -8.61 -0.06
N ARG A 127 9.25 -8.78 -1.19
CA ARG A 127 8.88 -10.09 -1.73
C ARG A 127 9.79 -10.45 -2.89
N VAL A 128 10.18 -11.71 -2.93
CA VAL A 128 10.93 -12.28 -4.04
C VAL A 128 10.09 -13.42 -4.62
N GLY A 129 9.83 -13.39 -5.92
CA GLY A 129 9.02 -14.39 -6.58
C GLY A 129 9.52 -14.69 -7.98
N THR A 130 8.90 -15.65 -8.64
CA THR A 130 9.32 -16.16 -9.95
C THR A 130 8.22 -15.95 -10.98
N LEU A 131 8.57 -15.43 -12.15
CA LEU A 131 7.66 -15.40 -13.31
C LEU A 131 7.44 -16.85 -13.83
N PRO A 132 6.24 -17.19 -14.29
CA PRO A 132 5.98 -18.49 -14.93
C PRO A 132 6.91 -18.76 -16.12
N GLU A 133 7.18 -17.72 -16.92
CA GLU A 133 8.09 -17.76 -18.07
C GLU A 133 9.07 -16.59 -18.02
N GLU A 134 10.26 -16.77 -18.56
CA GLU A 134 11.24 -15.69 -18.71
C GLU A 134 10.73 -14.61 -19.68
N MET A 135 11.00 -13.36 -19.37
CA MET A 135 10.65 -12.22 -20.22
C MET A 135 11.87 -11.34 -20.47
N THR A 136 11.90 -10.66 -21.61
CA THR A 136 12.86 -9.56 -21.79
C THR A 136 12.53 -8.42 -20.85
N ALA A 137 13.51 -7.59 -20.44
CA ALA A 137 13.28 -6.44 -19.56
C ALA A 137 12.18 -5.51 -20.11
N THR A 138 12.15 -5.26 -21.42
CA THR A 138 11.13 -4.41 -22.06
C THR A 138 9.73 -5.04 -22.00
N ALA A 139 9.63 -6.35 -22.26
CA ALA A 139 8.35 -7.05 -22.22
C ALA A 139 7.81 -7.08 -20.76
N PHE A 140 8.68 -7.30 -19.79
CA PHE A 140 8.30 -7.29 -18.40
C PHE A 140 7.88 -5.89 -17.91
N ALA A 141 8.61 -4.82 -18.29
CA ALA A 141 8.19 -3.46 -17.98
C ALA A 141 6.82 -3.11 -18.59
N ALA A 142 6.54 -3.57 -19.82
CA ALA A 142 5.23 -3.40 -20.44
C ALA A 142 4.12 -4.18 -19.68
N HIS A 143 4.43 -5.41 -19.24
CA HIS A 143 3.52 -6.19 -18.38
C HIS A 143 3.22 -5.48 -17.07
N VAL A 144 4.24 -4.97 -16.36
CA VAL A 144 4.05 -4.20 -15.11
C VAL A 144 3.17 -2.97 -15.37
N ALA A 145 3.45 -2.19 -16.44
CA ALA A 145 2.64 -1.03 -16.79
C ALA A 145 1.17 -1.38 -17.06
N GLN A 146 0.93 -2.51 -17.73
CA GLN A 146 -0.43 -3.01 -18.00
C GLN A 146 -1.15 -3.42 -16.70
N VAL A 147 -0.48 -4.16 -15.81
CA VAL A 147 -1.05 -4.63 -14.54
C VAL A 147 -1.37 -3.47 -13.60
N LEU A 148 -0.46 -2.49 -13.51
CA LEU A 148 -0.65 -1.30 -12.67
C LEU A 148 -1.60 -0.26 -13.29
N GLY A 149 -1.90 -0.37 -14.60
CA GLY A 149 -2.75 0.59 -15.31
C GLY A 149 -2.14 1.97 -15.49
N THR A 150 -0.81 2.09 -15.36
CA THR A 150 -0.06 3.36 -15.44
C THR A 150 1.27 3.17 -16.17
N PRO A 151 1.80 4.22 -16.83
CA PRO A 151 3.17 4.19 -17.36
C PRO A 151 4.19 4.01 -16.25
N VAL A 152 5.20 3.16 -16.49
CA VAL A 152 6.30 2.91 -15.56
C VAL A 152 7.60 3.49 -16.09
N ARG A 153 8.54 3.79 -15.20
CA ARG A 153 9.94 4.06 -15.56
C ARG A 153 10.72 2.77 -15.41
N ALA A 154 11.51 2.40 -16.42
CA ALA A 154 12.28 1.17 -16.38
C ALA A 154 13.71 1.39 -16.90
N ALA A 155 14.67 0.63 -16.32
CA ALA A 155 16.05 0.55 -16.76
C ALA A 155 16.56 -0.88 -16.66
N GLY A 156 17.50 -1.24 -17.55
CA GLY A 156 18.11 -2.56 -17.66
C GLY A 156 17.70 -3.28 -18.94
N ASP A 157 18.46 -4.32 -19.27
CA ASP A 157 18.35 -5.09 -20.52
C ASP A 157 18.47 -6.59 -20.32
N LYS A 158 18.57 -7.04 -19.05
CA LYS A 158 18.69 -8.44 -18.71
C LYS A 158 17.35 -9.16 -18.82
N THR A 159 17.37 -10.44 -19.15
CA THR A 159 16.21 -11.32 -19.03
C THR A 159 15.74 -11.35 -17.58
N VAL A 160 14.42 -11.39 -17.37
CA VAL A 160 13.77 -11.40 -16.08
C VAL A 160 13.07 -12.73 -15.87
N LYS A 161 13.43 -13.41 -14.81
CA LYS A 161 12.78 -14.62 -14.29
C LYS A 161 12.43 -14.45 -12.82
N THR A 162 13.38 -13.99 -12.02
CA THR A 162 13.22 -13.72 -10.59
C THR A 162 12.99 -12.24 -10.36
N VAL A 163 11.94 -11.90 -9.64
CA VAL A 163 11.53 -10.53 -9.36
C VAL A 163 11.50 -10.30 -7.87
N ALA A 164 12.20 -9.27 -7.41
CA ALA A 164 12.03 -8.70 -6.08
C ALA A 164 11.15 -7.46 -6.18
N LEU A 165 10.29 -7.24 -5.20
CA LEU A 165 9.45 -6.05 -5.16
C LEU A 165 9.18 -5.56 -3.73
N CYS A 166 8.98 -4.24 -3.62
CA CYS A 166 8.46 -3.58 -2.44
C CYS A 166 7.73 -2.31 -2.90
N GLY A 167 6.43 -2.20 -2.63
CA GLY A 167 5.61 -1.05 -3.01
C GLY A 167 6.08 0.26 -2.37
N GLY A 168 5.49 1.38 -2.78
CA GLY A 168 5.74 2.69 -2.20
C GLY A 168 7.19 3.19 -2.34
N ALA A 169 7.71 3.84 -1.32
CA ALA A 169 9.01 4.53 -1.34
C ALA A 169 10.19 3.63 -0.91
N ALA A 170 10.29 2.42 -1.46
CA ALA A 170 11.28 1.42 -1.08
C ALA A 170 12.53 1.38 -1.99
N GLY A 171 12.85 2.45 -2.73
CA GLY A 171 13.98 2.48 -3.68
C GLY A 171 15.32 2.05 -3.10
N SER A 172 15.58 2.29 -1.81
CA SER A 172 16.82 1.87 -1.14
C SER A 172 16.96 0.35 -0.97
N SER A 173 15.86 -0.41 -0.95
CA SER A 173 15.87 -1.89 -0.85
C SER A 173 16.49 -2.56 -2.09
N LEU A 174 16.56 -1.83 -3.21
CA LEU A 174 17.26 -2.24 -4.43
C LEU A 174 18.63 -2.89 -4.15
N PHE A 175 19.42 -2.28 -3.26
CA PHE A 175 20.80 -2.73 -3.06
C PHE A 175 20.91 -4.12 -2.42
N ALA A 176 19.92 -4.52 -1.62
CA ALA A 176 19.82 -5.87 -1.07
C ALA A 176 19.34 -6.90 -2.11
N CYS A 177 18.66 -6.46 -3.16
CA CYS A 177 18.13 -7.33 -4.21
C CYS A 177 19.14 -7.66 -5.31
N ILE A 178 20.28 -6.92 -5.39
CA ILE A 178 21.32 -7.16 -6.39
C ILE A 178 21.98 -8.53 -6.15
N GLY A 179 21.91 -9.39 -7.17
CA GLY A 179 22.40 -10.77 -7.08
C GLY A 179 21.40 -11.76 -6.47
N VAL A 180 20.23 -11.27 -6.03
CA VAL A 180 19.13 -12.10 -5.53
C VAL A 180 18.04 -12.24 -6.60
N ALA A 181 17.73 -11.14 -7.32
CA ALA A 181 16.72 -11.10 -8.36
C ALA A 181 17.26 -10.49 -9.66
N ASP A 182 16.55 -10.75 -10.76
CA ASP A 182 16.86 -10.18 -12.08
C ASP A 182 16.27 -8.79 -12.25
N CYS A 183 15.17 -8.49 -11.51
CA CYS A 183 14.48 -7.21 -11.54
C CYS A 183 14.02 -6.82 -10.13
N PHE A 184 14.10 -5.52 -9.81
CA PHE A 184 13.49 -4.93 -8.63
C PHE A 184 12.39 -3.95 -9.03
N ILE A 185 11.22 -4.03 -8.37
CA ILE A 185 10.07 -3.15 -8.58
C ILE A 185 9.78 -2.38 -7.30
N THR A 186 9.57 -1.07 -7.42
CA THR A 186 9.14 -0.20 -6.31
C THR A 186 8.33 0.98 -6.83
N GLY A 187 7.79 1.81 -5.95
CA GLY A 187 6.97 2.97 -6.33
C GLY A 187 7.74 4.29 -6.43
N GLU A 188 8.91 4.41 -5.82
CA GLU A 188 9.73 5.63 -5.87
C GLU A 188 11.22 5.29 -5.97
N VAL A 189 11.86 5.82 -7.01
CA VAL A 189 13.29 5.61 -7.25
C VAL A 189 14.02 6.95 -7.41
N LYS A 190 15.00 7.19 -6.54
CA LYS A 190 15.88 8.37 -6.58
C LYS A 190 16.96 8.23 -7.66
N HIS A 191 17.49 9.36 -8.12
CA HIS A 191 18.49 9.37 -9.18
C HIS A 191 19.71 8.46 -8.92
N HIS A 192 20.24 8.47 -7.69
CA HIS A 192 21.40 7.64 -7.35
C HIS A 192 21.07 6.13 -7.27
N GLU A 193 19.83 5.78 -7.03
CA GLU A 193 19.36 4.38 -7.05
C GLU A 193 19.30 3.86 -8.48
N TRP A 194 18.85 4.68 -9.47
CA TRP A 194 18.96 4.37 -10.89
C TRP A 194 20.40 4.12 -11.33
N LEU A 195 21.34 4.97 -10.86
CA LEU A 195 22.76 4.78 -11.16
C LEU A 195 23.30 3.50 -10.48
N GLY A 196 22.84 3.19 -9.26
CA GLY A 196 23.22 1.99 -8.54
C GLY A 196 22.74 0.69 -9.19
N ALA A 197 21.59 0.71 -9.87
CA ALA A 197 21.03 -0.43 -10.59
C ALA A 197 21.77 -0.70 -11.91
N ALA A 198 22.35 0.33 -12.55
CA ALA A 198 22.87 0.26 -13.92
C ALA A 198 23.83 -0.91 -14.13
N GLY A 199 23.53 -1.79 -15.11
CA GLY A 199 24.29 -2.99 -15.44
C GLY A 199 24.27 -4.10 -14.38
N ARG A 200 23.62 -3.89 -13.22
CA ARG A 200 23.59 -4.84 -12.10
C ARG A 200 22.27 -5.61 -12.00
N ILE A 201 21.15 -4.89 -12.09
CA ILE A 201 19.79 -5.44 -11.97
C ILE A 201 18.85 -4.61 -12.84
N ASN A 202 17.78 -5.20 -13.39
CA ASN A 202 16.71 -4.41 -13.98
C ASN A 202 15.94 -3.68 -12.86
N LEU A 203 15.51 -2.45 -13.10
CA LEU A 203 14.81 -1.63 -12.12
C LEU A 203 13.56 -1.03 -12.76
N ILE A 204 12.43 -1.16 -12.07
CA ILE A 204 11.14 -0.59 -12.47
C ILE A 204 10.59 0.26 -11.33
N ASP A 205 10.25 1.50 -11.67
CA ASP A 205 9.49 2.41 -10.82
C ASP A 205 8.05 2.44 -11.35
N GLY A 206 7.16 1.85 -10.58
CA GLY A 206 5.75 1.68 -10.92
C GLY A 206 4.84 2.81 -10.42
N GLY A 207 5.40 3.78 -9.69
CA GLY A 207 4.64 4.83 -8.98
C GLY A 207 4.17 4.37 -7.60
N HIS A 208 4.21 5.29 -6.63
CA HIS A 208 3.86 5.01 -5.24
C HIS A 208 2.41 4.50 -5.13
N TYR A 209 1.47 5.34 -5.56
CA TYR A 209 0.04 5.01 -5.53
C TYR A 209 -0.27 3.68 -6.23
N SER A 210 0.23 3.51 -7.46
CA SER A 210 -0.10 2.35 -8.30
C SER A 210 0.42 1.03 -7.75
N THR A 211 1.56 1.05 -7.03
CA THR A 211 2.14 -0.15 -6.42
C THR A 211 1.44 -0.56 -5.12
N GLU A 212 0.74 0.36 -4.45
CA GLU A 212 0.11 0.11 -3.15
C GLU A 212 -1.42 0.08 -3.19
N VAL A 213 -2.06 0.85 -4.07
CA VAL A 213 -3.53 0.92 -4.14
C VAL A 213 -4.23 -0.44 -4.27
N PRO A 214 -3.63 -1.49 -4.85
CA PRO A 214 -4.23 -2.83 -4.86
C PRO A 214 -4.63 -3.35 -3.47
N VAL A 215 -3.97 -2.92 -2.40
CA VAL A 215 -4.28 -3.34 -1.03
C VAL A 215 -5.66 -2.87 -0.56
N VAL A 216 -6.19 -1.81 -1.14
CA VAL A 216 -7.54 -1.30 -0.82
C VAL A 216 -8.60 -2.38 -1.08
N ASP A 217 -8.50 -3.09 -2.22
CA ASP A 217 -9.41 -4.19 -2.56
C ASP A 217 -9.21 -5.38 -1.61
N THR A 218 -7.96 -5.67 -1.24
CA THR A 218 -7.62 -6.74 -0.27
C THR A 218 -8.22 -6.44 1.10
N LEU A 219 -8.07 -5.23 1.62
CA LEU A 219 -8.67 -4.81 2.89
C LEU A 219 -10.21 -4.87 2.83
N CYS A 220 -10.82 -4.45 1.72
CA CYS A 220 -12.26 -4.60 1.50
C CYS A 220 -12.68 -6.08 1.57
N GLY A 221 -11.94 -6.96 0.91
CA GLY A 221 -12.17 -8.41 0.93
C GLY A 221 -12.11 -8.97 2.35
N TRP A 222 -11.03 -8.69 3.08
CA TRP A 222 -10.87 -9.13 4.46
C TRP A 222 -12.01 -8.69 5.38
N LEU A 223 -12.41 -7.42 5.29
CA LEU A 223 -13.48 -6.87 6.12
C LEU A 223 -14.84 -7.44 5.75
N THR A 224 -15.12 -7.63 4.46
CA THR A 224 -16.40 -8.20 3.99
C THR A 224 -16.53 -9.67 4.38
N GLU A 225 -15.45 -10.45 4.30
CA GLU A 225 -15.44 -11.85 4.70
C GLU A 225 -15.61 -12.01 6.21
N ALA A 226 -14.86 -11.24 7.01
CA ALA A 226 -14.88 -11.33 8.46
C ALA A 226 -16.19 -10.79 9.06
N PHE A 227 -16.81 -9.79 8.42
CA PHE A 227 -17.96 -9.06 8.94
C PHE A 227 -19.07 -8.91 7.89
N PRO A 228 -19.85 -9.98 7.60
CA PRO A 228 -20.84 -9.98 6.51
C PRO A 228 -21.97 -8.93 6.66
N ASP A 229 -22.25 -8.47 7.88
CA ASP A 229 -23.25 -7.43 8.15
C ASP A 229 -22.70 -6.00 8.00
N LEU A 230 -21.41 -5.84 7.73
CA LEU A 230 -20.75 -4.55 7.56
C LEU A 230 -20.83 -4.10 6.10
N MET A 231 -21.25 -2.87 5.88
CA MET A 231 -21.16 -2.28 4.54
C MET A 231 -19.74 -1.75 4.32
N VAL A 232 -19.00 -2.40 3.43
CA VAL A 232 -17.60 -2.03 3.11
C VAL A 232 -17.51 -1.60 1.65
N GLY A 233 -16.82 -0.50 1.38
CA GLY A 233 -16.59 -0.04 0.02
C GLY A 233 -15.23 0.62 -0.15
N PRO A 234 -14.58 0.43 -1.33
CA PRO A 234 -13.34 1.08 -1.66
C PRO A 234 -13.53 2.54 -2.06
N TYR A 235 -12.49 3.34 -1.84
CA TYR A 235 -12.33 4.67 -2.42
C TYR A 235 -10.97 4.74 -3.13
N HIS A 236 -10.98 5.02 -4.41
CA HIS A 236 -9.80 5.18 -5.24
C HIS A 236 -9.73 6.63 -5.74
N GLU A 237 -8.76 7.40 -5.24
CA GLU A 237 -8.60 8.80 -5.62
C GLU A 237 -7.86 8.96 -6.95
N GLY A 238 -6.99 8.01 -7.28
CA GLY A 238 -6.09 8.09 -8.41
C GLY A 238 -4.77 8.81 -8.08
N GLU A 239 -3.91 8.92 -9.08
CA GLU A 239 -2.63 9.62 -8.94
C GLU A 239 -2.83 11.13 -8.70
N CYS A 240 -2.04 11.68 -7.79
CA CYS A 240 -2.08 13.12 -7.44
C CYS A 240 -1.36 14.02 -8.48
N PHE A 241 -0.81 13.45 -9.56
CA PHE A 241 -0.12 14.14 -10.64
C PHE A 241 -0.49 13.58 -12.01
N SER A 242 -0.11 14.29 -13.07
CA SER A 242 -0.31 13.85 -14.45
C SER A 242 1.05 13.68 -15.15
N ILE A 243 1.18 12.62 -15.96
CA ILE A 243 2.34 12.46 -16.83
C ILE A 243 2.07 13.23 -18.13
N VAL A 244 2.85 14.29 -18.35
CA VAL A 244 2.80 15.09 -19.58
C VAL A 244 3.87 14.57 -20.55
N LYS A 245 3.46 14.22 -21.78
CA LYS A 245 4.36 13.73 -22.86
C LYS A 245 4.90 14.89 -23.68
#